data_416aa5c500868c81f45caacb6f261478
#
_entry.id   416aa5c500868c81f45caacb6f261478
#
_cell.length_a   1.000
_cell.length_b   1.000
_cell.length_c   1.000
_cell.angle_alpha   90.00
_cell.angle_beta   90.00
_cell.angle_gamma   90.00
#
_symmetry.space_group_name_H-M   'P 1'
#
loop_
_entity.id
_entity.type
_entity.pdbx_description
1 polymer ?
#
loop_
_entity_poly.entity_id
_entity_poly.type
_entity_poly.pdbx_seq_one_letter_code
_entity_poly.pdbx_strand_id
1 'polypeptide(L)'
;MSTEIVNGEISITVPDGFHVLEVAELSKFYNDSNPDRWGMADNDRHMVVSIFWHKNNALVSAIAGPKDACKGTEKKLSKAMKNYGYVLEGFYQRAVCDLPGYGFRHRYKLRGEDYVSEITLFKKGRVCYTVYCYTRVENESANRPILSDVMDSLAFIQD
;
A
#
# COMPACT_ATOMS: atom_id res chain seq x y z
N MET A 1 -17.34 -1.97 -11.47
CA MET A 1 -16.25 -2.70 -10.78
C MET A 1 -15.53 -3.62 -11.74
N SER A 2 -14.23 -3.71 -11.61
CA SER A 2 -13.41 -4.62 -12.41
C SER A 2 -12.41 -5.34 -11.50
N THR A 3 -11.76 -6.37 -12.04
CA THR A 3 -10.73 -7.12 -11.34
C THR A 3 -9.43 -6.99 -12.12
N GLU A 4 -8.36 -6.65 -11.43
CA GLU A 4 -7.01 -6.57 -12.00
C GLU A 4 -6.12 -7.65 -11.38
N ILE A 5 -5.08 -8.01 -12.11
CA ILE A 5 -4.07 -8.96 -11.64
C ILE A 5 -2.75 -8.21 -11.44
N VAL A 6 -2.24 -8.29 -10.23
CA VAL A 6 -1.00 -7.61 -9.82
C VAL A 6 0.13 -8.62 -9.73
N ASN A 7 1.26 -8.30 -10.35
CA ASN A 7 2.45 -9.16 -10.39
C ASN A 7 2.16 -10.60 -10.85
N GLY A 8 1.12 -10.77 -11.69
CA GLY A 8 0.74 -12.09 -12.20
C GLY A 8 0.17 -13.07 -11.17
N GLU A 9 0.00 -12.68 -9.91
CA GLU A 9 -0.41 -13.63 -8.87
C GLU A 9 -1.46 -13.13 -7.87
N ILE A 10 -1.73 -11.82 -7.79
CA ILE A 10 -2.73 -11.27 -6.86
C ILE A 10 -3.86 -10.64 -7.64
N SER A 11 -5.09 -11.06 -7.35
CA SER A 11 -6.27 -10.35 -7.85
C SER A 11 -6.68 -9.25 -6.88
N ILE A 12 -7.13 -8.13 -7.42
CA ILE A 12 -7.66 -7.00 -6.66
C ILE A 12 -8.91 -6.46 -7.35
N THR A 13 -9.91 -6.09 -6.57
CA THR A 13 -11.10 -5.41 -7.10
C THR A 13 -10.82 -3.92 -7.23
N VAL A 14 -11.11 -3.38 -8.40
CA VAL A 14 -11.05 -1.94 -8.69
C VAL A 14 -12.47 -1.40 -8.59
N PRO A 15 -12.83 -0.64 -7.54
CA PRO A 15 -14.17 -0.11 -7.38
C PRO A 15 -14.49 0.96 -8.45
N ASP A 16 -15.77 1.21 -8.64
CA ASP A 16 -16.22 2.29 -9.51
C ASP A 16 -15.66 3.63 -9.02
N GLY A 17 -15.22 4.46 -9.95
CA GLY A 17 -14.55 5.73 -9.65
C GLY A 17 -13.03 5.66 -9.62
N PHE A 18 -12.45 4.48 -9.42
CA PHE A 18 -11.01 4.28 -9.55
C PHE A 18 -10.60 4.04 -10.98
N HIS A 19 -9.41 4.50 -11.34
CA HIS A 19 -8.75 4.13 -12.58
C HIS A 19 -7.36 3.55 -12.28
N VAL A 20 -6.95 2.57 -13.06
CA VAL A 20 -5.61 1.98 -12.93
C VAL A 20 -4.58 2.99 -13.45
N LEU A 21 -3.52 3.20 -12.66
CA LEU A 21 -2.46 4.14 -13.00
C LEU A 21 -1.49 3.53 -14.00
N GLU A 22 -1.14 4.31 -15.01
CA GLU A 22 -0.14 3.92 -15.99
C GLU A 22 1.27 4.01 -15.40
N VAL A 23 2.23 3.31 -16.01
CA VAL A 23 3.63 3.33 -15.57
C VAL A 23 4.17 4.76 -15.47
N ALA A 24 3.84 5.62 -16.45
CA ALA A 24 4.28 7.01 -16.45
C ALA A 24 3.68 7.82 -15.28
N GLU A 25 2.41 7.57 -14.95
CA GLU A 25 1.73 8.21 -13.81
C GLU A 25 2.37 7.80 -12.48
N LEU A 26 2.65 6.51 -12.30
CA LEU A 26 3.31 5.97 -11.10
C LEU A 26 4.73 6.53 -10.95
N SER A 27 5.48 6.61 -12.04
CA SER A 27 6.84 7.16 -12.03
C SER A 27 6.84 8.64 -11.63
N LYS A 28 5.85 9.40 -12.08
CA LYS A 28 5.69 10.80 -11.72
C LYS A 28 5.25 10.95 -10.24
N PHE A 29 4.30 10.12 -9.80
CA PHE A 29 3.76 10.17 -8.44
C PHE A 29 4.84 9.87 -7.39
N TYR A 30 5.66 8.85 -7.64
CA TYR A 30 6.73 8.43 -6.72
C TYR A 30 8.10 9.03 -7.03
N ASN A 31 8.21 9.79 -8.13
CA ASN A 31 9.46 10.42 -8.57
C ASN A 31 10.62 9.42 -8.73
N ASP A 32 10.32 8.27 -9.30
CA ASP A 32 11.29 7.21 -9.60
C ASP A 32 10.83 6.36 -10.78
N SER A 33 11.62 5.33 -11.14
CA SER A 33 11.33 4.45 -12.27
C SER A 33 11.20 2.98 -11.86
N ASN A 34 10.85 2.70 -10.60
CA ASN A 34 10.69 1.32 -10.13
C ASN A 34 9.57 0.61 -10.92
N PRO A 35 9.88 -0.50 -11.64
CA PRO A 35 8.88 -1.22 -12.44
C PRO A 35 8.01 -2.18 -11.61
N ASP A 36 8.44 -2.52 -10.37
CA ASP A 36 7.82 -3.56 -9.55
C ASP A 36 6.74 -2.93 -8.66
N ARG A 37 5.71 -2.38 -9.33
CA ARG A 37 4.57 -1.77 -8.63
C ARG A 37 3.35 -1.67 -9.53
N TRP A 38 2.22 -1.53 -8.89
CA TRP A 38 0.91 -1.31 -9.50
C TRP A 38 0.15 -0.28 -8.67
N GLY A 39 -0.76 0.44 -9.27
CA GLY A 39 -1.56 1.41 -8.54
C GLY A 39 -2.86 1.77 -9.23
N MET A 40 -3.77 2.33 -8.43
CA MET A 40 -5.04 2.90 -8.88
C MET A 40 -5.38 4.14 -8.06
N ALA A 41 -6.16 5.04 -8.62
CA ALA A 41 -6.56 6.26 -7.95
C ALA A 41 -8.01 6.62 -8.24
N ASP A 42 -8.64 7.23 -7.26
CA ASP A 42 -9.92 7.92 -7.40
C ASP A 42 -9.65 9.41 -7.11
N ASN A 43 -9.51 10.20 -8.15
CA ASN A 43 -9.15 11.60 -8.02
C ASN A 43 -10.28 12.45 -7.41
N ASP A 44 -11.52 12.07 -7.66
CA ASP A 44 -12.67 12.82 -7.15
C ASP A 44 -12.84 12.65 -5.64
N ARG A 45 -12.58 11.44 -5.14
CA ARG A 45 -12.66 11.13 -3.71
C ARG A 45 -11.32 11.19 -2.99
N HIS A 46 -10.23 11.50 -3.69
CA HIS A 46 -8.89 11.67 -3.14
C HIS A 46 -8.34 10.41 -2.45
N MET A 47 -8.39 9.29 -3.16
CA MET A 47 -7.82 8.02 -2.73
C MET A 47 -6.78 7.50 -3.71
N VAL A 48 -5.75 6.87 -3.17
CA VAL A 48 -4.76 6.13 -3.97
C VAL A 48 -4.47 4.81 -3.28
N VAL A 49 -4.40 3.74 -4.07
CA VAL A 49 -3.94 2.43 -3.61
C VAL A 49 -2.77 2.02 -4.50
N SER A 50 -1.66 1.67 -3.89
CA SER A 50 -0.47 1.19 -4.60
C SER A 50 0.04 -0.09 -3.98
N ILE A 51 0.55 -0.98 -4.82
CA ILE A 51 1.15 -2.25 -4.39
C ILE A 51 2.55 -2.31 -4.97
N PHE A 52 3.52 -2.53 -4.09
CA PHE A 52 4.92 -2.72 -4.43
C PHE A 52 5.33 -4.14 -4.08
N TRP A 53 6.28 -4.70 -4.81
CA TRP A 53 6.81 -6.01 -4.51
C TRP A 53 8.30 -6.06 -4.79
N HIS A 54 8.99 -6.92 -4.05
CA HIS A 54 10.38 -7.27 -4.32
C HIS A 54 10.64 -8.70 -3.87
N LYS A 55 11.55 -9.34 -4.58
CA LYS A 55 11.95 -10.71 -4.26
C LYS A 55 13.28 -10.68 -3.50
N ASN A 56 13.27 -11.20 -2.28
CA ASN A 56 14.47 -11.36 -1.48
C ASN A 56 15.25 -12.62 -1.90
N ASN A 57 16.57 -12.66 -1.64
CA ASN A 57 17.30 -13.90 -1.76
C ASN A 57 16.87 -14.89 -0.65
N ALA A 58 17.24 -16.17 -0.81
CA ALA A 58 16.79 -17.22 0.10
C ALA A 58 17.20 -16.97 1.56
N LEU A 59 18.41 -16.45 1.78
CA LEU A 59 18.92 -16.19 3.13
C LEU A 59 18.14 -15.05 3.80
N VAL A 60 17.97 -13.93 3.11
CA VAL A 60 17.21 -12.78 3.62
C VAL A 60 15.77 -13.19 3.90
N SER A 61 15.15 -13.95 3.01
CA SER A 61 13.78 -14.42 3.17
C SER A 61 13.61 -15.34 4.39
N ALA A 62 14.63 -16.12 4.73
CA ALA A 62 14.57 -17.02 5.88
C ALA A 62 14.62 -16.28 7.23
N ILE A 63 15.27 -15.12 7.29
CA ILE A 63 15.49 -14.37 8.54
C ILE A 63 14.65 -13.09 8.67
N ALA A 64 14.19 -12.52 7.55
CA ALA A 64 13.45 -11.26 7.55
C ALA A 64 11.95 -11.52 7.37
N GLY A 65 11.17 -11.28 8.42
CA GLY A 65 9.72 -11.39 8.37
C GLY A 65 9.03 -10.07 8.03
N PRO A 66 7.74 -10.11 7.68
CA PRO A 66 6.98 -8.89 7.35
C PRO A 66 6.80 -7.94 8.54
N LYS A 67 6.80 -8.45 9.77
CA LYS A 67 6.71 -7.62 10.97
C LYS A 67 7.92 -6.69 11.11
N ASP A 68 9.13 -7.24 10.94
CA ASP A 68 10.36 -6.45 11.02
C ASP A 68 10.50 -5.51 9.82
N ALA A 69 10.10 -5.96 8.64
CA ALA A 69 10.05 -5.13 7.44
C ALA A 69 9.09 -3.94 7.62
N CYS A 70 7.95 -4.15 8.27
CA CYS A 70 6.99 -3.11 8.58
C CYS A 70 7.60 -2.03 9.49
N LYS A 71 8.26 -2.44 10.57
CA LYS A 71 8.94 -1.52 11.49
C LYS A 71 10.05 -0.74 10.78
N GLY A 72 10.82 -1.42 9.92
CA GLY A 72 11.87 -0.78 9.12
C GLY A 72 11.32 0.24 8.14
N THR A 73 10.21 -0.07 7.49
CA THR A 73 9.52 0.83 6.56
C THR A 73 9.02 2.08 7.29
N GLU A 74 8.37 1.91 8.43
CA GLU A 74 7.91 3.03 9.26
C GLU A 74 9.07 3.94 9.65
N LYS A 75 10.19 3.36 10.09
CA LYS A 75 11.36 4.12 10.51
C LYS A 75 11.97 4.94 9.37
N LYS A 76 12.06 4.36 8.17
CA LYS A 76 12.54 5.08 6.98
C LYS A 76 11.59 6.20 6.57
N LEU A 77 10.29 5.91 6.59
CA LEU A 77 9.28 6.87 6.19
C LEU A 77 9.19 8.04 7.17
N SER A 78 9.29 7.78 8.47
CA SER A 78 9.28 8.84 9.47
C SER A 78 10.44 9.82 9.29
N LYS A 79 11.61 9.32 8.89
CA LYS A 79 12.76 10.17 8.56
C LYS A 79 12.54 10.96 7.26
N ALA A 80 12.06 10.29 6.22
CA ALA A 80 11.84 10.91 4.92
C ALA A 80 10.76 11.99 4.99
N MET A 81 9.77 11.81 5.84
CA MET A 81 8.63 12.73 5.97
C MET A 81 8.72 13.67 7.19
N LYS A 82 9.90 13.79 7.77
CA LYS A 82 10.12 14.62 8.95
C LYS A 82 9.60 16.04 8.80
N ASN A 83 9.77 16.65 7.62
CA ASN A 83 9.37 18.04 7.35
C ASN A 83 7.92 18.16 6.85
N TYR A 84 7.17 17.05 6.81
CA TYR A 84 5.79 17.03 6.34
C TYR A 84 4.79 16.75 7.45
N GLY A 85 5.15 17.03 8.69
CA GLY A 85 4.26 16.83 9.84
C GLY A 85 3.92 15.36 10.10
N TYR A 86 4.85 14.47 9.88
CA TYR A 86 4.65 13.03 10.09
C TYR A 86 4.25 12.72 11.53
N VAL A 87 3.15 11.97 11.71
CA VAL A 87 2.68 11.47 13.00
C VAL A 87 2.30 10.00 12.84
N LEU A 88 2.98 9.13 13.58
CA LEU A 88 2.60 7.73 13.66
C LEU A 88 1.36 7.59 14.55
N GLU A 89 0.29 6.96 14.03
CA GLU A 89 -0.91 6.69 14.80
C GLU A 89 -0.89 5.31 15.47
N GLY A 90 -0.17 4.36 14.92
CA GLY A 90 -0.01 3.05 15.50
C GLY A 90 0.29 1.95 14.49
N PHE A 91 0.67 0.80 15.03
CA PHE A 91 0.87 -0.42 14.27
C PHE A 91 -0.36 -1.32 14.40
N TYR A 92 -0.60 -2.15 13.39
CA TYR A 92 -1.70 -3.10 13.40
C TYR A 92 -1.30 -4.41 12.71
N GLN A 93 -2.11 -5.44 12.93
CA GLN A 93 -2.04 -6.71 12.21
C GLN A 93 -3.32 -6.87 11.40
N ARG A 94 -3.19 -7.40 10.20
CA ARG A 94 -4.32 -7.66 9.32
C ARG A 94 -3.98 -8.81 8.39
N ALA A 95 -4.85 -9.82 8.31
CA ALA A 95 -4.69 -10.87 7.31
C ALA A 95 -4.88 -10.28 5.90
N VAL A 96 -3.98 -10.64 4.98
CA VAL A 96 -4.06 -10.25 3.57
C VAL A 96 -3.79 -11.50 2.73
N CYS A 97 -4.69 -11.83 1.81
CA CYS A 97 -4.57 -13.06 1.00
C CYS A 97 -4.43 -14.32 1.88
N ASP A 98 -5.08 -14.36 3.03
CA ASP A 98 -4.97 -15.43 4.06
C ASP A 98 -3.57 -15.57 4.67
N LEU A 99 -2.71 -14.57 4.50
CA LEU A 99 -1.39 -14.51 5.11
C LEU A 99 -1.35 -13.44 6.20
N PRO A 100 -0.47 -13.61 7.23
CA PRO A 100 -0.29 -12.56 8.22
C PRO A 100 0.25 -11.27 7.57
N GLY A 101 -0.46 -10.18 7.78
CA GLY A 101 -0.03 -8.84 7.37
C GLY A 101 0.25 -7.96 8.57
N TYR A 102 1.23 -7.08 8.43
CA TYR A 102 1.65 -6.15 9.47
C TYR A 102 1.69 -4.74 8.86
N GLY A 103 1.11 -3.79 9.57
CA GLY A 103 1.00 -2.45 9.02
C GLY A 103 1.13 -1.36 10.06
N PHE A 104 1.14 -0.15 9.57
CA PHE A 104 1.09 1.05 10.40
C PHE A 104 0.26 2.13 9.72
N ARG A 105 -0.31 2.98 10.55
CA ARG A 105 -1.13 4.10 10.14
C ARG A 105 -0.42 5.38 10.54
N HIS A 106 -0.34 6.34 9.62
CA HIS A 106 0.32 7.62 9.88
C HIS A 106 -0.41 8.76 9.17
N ARG A 107 -0.17 9.98 9.67
CA ARG A 107 -0.67 11.22 9.09
C ARG A 107 0.50 12.09 8.65
N TYR A 108 0.27 12.88 7.63
CA TYR A 108 1.24 13.85 7.14
C TYR A 108 0.52 14.99 6.40
N LYS A 109 1.25 16.07 6.16
CA LYS A 109 0.74 17.23 5.43
C LYS A 109 1.57 17.47 4.18
N LEU A 110 0.91 17.63 3.06
CA LEU A 110 1.54 17.90 1.78
C LEU A 110 0.76 18.98 1.04
N ARG A 111 1.46 20.07 0.66
CA ARG A 111 0.84 21.18 -0.09
C ARG A 111 -0.40 21.75 0.59
N GLY A 112 -0.37 21.86 1.93
CA GLY A 112 -1.48 22.38 2.71
C GLY A 112 -2.63 21.41 2.96
N GLU A 113 -2.55 20.19 2.46
CA GLU A 113 -3.58 19.17 2.65
C GLU A 113 -3.11 18.11 3.65
N ASP A 114 -4.02 17.69 4.53
CA ASP A 114 -3.76 16.62 5.50
C ASP A 114 -4.13 15.26 4.90
N TYR A 115 -3.19 14.33 4.97
CA TYR A 115 -3.35 12.96 4.49
C TYR A 115 -3.21 11.96 5.62
N VAL A 116 -3.89 10.85 5.47
CA VAL A 116 -3.72 9.67 6.31
C VAL A 116 -3.41 8.47 5.40
N SER A 117 -2.49 7.64 5.82
CA SER A 117 -2.04 6.48 5.06
C SER A 117 -2.01 5.24 5.95
N GLU A 118 -2.41 4.12 5.39
CA GLU A 118 -2.22 2.79 5.97
C GLU A 118 -1.31 2.00 5.04
N ILE A 119 -0.22 1.48 5.59
CA ILE A 119 0.77 0.70 4.86
C ILE A 119 0.81 -0.69 5.46
N THR A 120 0.54 -1.70 4.64
CA THR A 120 0.48 -3.10 5.08
C THR A 120 1.49 -3.94 4.30
N LEU A 121 2.29 -4.73 5.01
CA LEU A 121 3.27 -5.63 4.43
C LEU A 121 2.89 -7.08 4.70
N PHE A 122 3.03 -7.91 3.68
CA PHE A 122 2.86 -9.36 3.79
C PHE A 122 3.83 -10.06 2.84
N LYS A 123 4.05 -11.33 3.05
CA LYS A 123 5.08 -12.08 2.32
C LYS A 123 4.54 -13.42 1.85
N LYS A 124 4.80 -13.75 0.58
CA LYS A 124 4.54 -15.06 0.00
C LYS A 124 5.86 -15.64 -0.53
N GLY A 125 6.35 -16.69 0.10
CA GLY A 125 7.64 -17.25 -0.26
C GLY A 125 8.76 -16.22 -0.09
N ARG A 126 9.45 -15.88 -1.18
CA ARG A 126 10.53 -14.90 -1.20
C ARG A 126 10.09 -13.50 -1.62
N VAL A 127 8.81 -13.33 -1.97
CA VAL A 127 8.28 -12.06 -2.44
C VAL A 127 7.62 -11.31 -1.28
N CYS A 128 8.10 -10.09 -1.03
CA CYS A 128 7.50 -9.19 -0.05
C CYS A 128 6.63 -8.18 -0.77
N TYR A 129 5.38 -8.08 -0.34
CA TYR A 129 4.40 -7.12 -0.85
C TYR A 129 4.18 -5.99 0.15
N THR A 130 4.08 -4.76 -0.35
CA THR A 130 3.73 -3.59 0.45
C THR A 130 2.55 -2.89 -0.21
N VAL A 131 1.45 -2.77 0.53
CA VAL A 131 0.24 -2.10 0.05
C VAL A 131 0.10 -0.75 0.74
N TYR A 132 0.00 0.31 -0.05
CA TYR A 132 -0.19 1.69 0.41
C TYR A 132 -1.62 2.13 0.10
N CYS A 133 -2.36 2.55 1.13
CA CYS A 133 -3.69 3.14 0.96
C CYS A 133 -3.65 4.57 1.49
N TYR A 134 -3.88 5.55 0.61
CA TYR A 134 -3.86 6.98 0.96
C TYR A 134 -5.24 7.58 0.80
N THR A 135 -5.62 8.47 1.71
CA THR A 135 -6.79 9.34 1.56
C THR A 135 -6.53 10.69 2.20
N ARG A 136 -7.22 11.72 1.75
CA ARG A 136 -7.26 12.98 2.49
C ARG A 136 -8.02 12.79 3.79
N VAL A 137 -7.56 13.44 4.85
CA VAL A 137 -8.20 13.35 6.17
C VAL A 137 -9.65 13.80 6.11
N GLU A 138 -9.96 14.85 5.35
CA GLU A 138 -11.33 15.38 5.19
C GLU A 138 -12.30 14.35 4.59
N ASN A 139 -11.79 13.37 3.82
CA ASN A 139 -12.61 12.33 3.17
C ASN A 139 -12.51 10.97 3.88
N GLU A 140 -11.77 10.89 4.98
CA GLU A 140 -11.43 9.62 5.64
C GLU A 140 -12.65 8.80 6.03
N SER A 141 -13.65 9.43 6.65
CA SER A 141 -14.86 8.72 7.11
C SER A 141 -15.59 8.00 5.99
N ALA A 142 -15.73 8.64 4.84
CA ALA A 142 -16.39 8.05 3.67
C ALA A 142 -15.49 7.04 2.96
N ASN A 143 -14.18 7.28 2.92
CA ASN A 143 -13.25 6.49 2.12
C ASN A 143 -12.73 5.25 2.84
N ARG A 144 -12.69 5.26 4.15
CA ARG A 144 -12.16 4.15 4.95
C ARG A 144 -12.84 2.81 4.67
N PRO A 145 -14.19 2.72 4.61
CA PRO A 145 -14.84 1.48 4.23
C PRO A 145 -14.48 1.00 2.82
N ILE A 146 -14.34 1.93 1.88
CA ILE A 146 -13.97 1.60 0.50
C ILE A 146 -12.57 1.00 0.45
N LEU A 147 -11.61 1.63 1.11
CA LEU A 147 -10.23 1.14 1.18
C LEU A 147 -10.15 -0.20 1.92
N SER A 148 -10.95 -0.39 2.96
CA SER A 148 -11.03 -1.67 3.67
C SER A 148 -11.56 -2.79 2.77
N ASP A 149 -12.58 -2.51 1.98
CA ASP A 149 -13.13 -3.48 1.02
C ASP A 149 -12.11 -3.83 -0.07
N VAL A 150 -11.33 -2.85 -0.52
CA VAL A 150 -10.23 -3.09 -1.46
C VAL A 150 -9.20 -4.05 -0.86
N MET A 151 -8.80 -3.83 0.38
CA MET A 151 -7.87 -4.72 1.09
C MET A 151 -8.43 -6.13 1.24
N ASP A 152 -9.71 -6.25 1.56
CA ASP A 152 -10.39 -7.55 1.70
C ASP A 152 -10.52 -8.28 0.36
N SER A 153 -10.46 -7.57 -0.75
CA SER A 153 -10.55 -8.15 -2.09
C SER A 153 -9.26 -8.82 -2.56
N LEU A 154 -8.12 -8.53 -1.91
CA LEU A 154 -6.84 -9.09 -2.29
C LEU A 154 -6.82 -10.61 -2.09
N ALA A 155 -6.50 -11.34 -3.15
CA ALA A 155 -6.44 -12.80 -3.11
C ALA A 155 -5.42 -13.32 -4.11
N PHE A 156 -4.70 -14.38 -3.75
CA PHE A 156 -3.84 -15.06 -4.72
C PHE A 156 -4.71 -15.81 -5.72
N ILE A 157 -4.37 -15.68 -6.99
CA ILE A 157 -5.03 -16.48 -8.03
C ILE A 157 -4.59 -17.93 -7.89
N GLN A 158 -5.53 -18.84 -8.05
CA GLN A 158 -5.25 -20.28 -8.00
C GLN A 158 -4.96 -20.79 -9.40
N ASP A 159 -3.94 -21.65 -9.51
CA ASP A 159 -3.59 -22.32 -10.77
C ASP A 159 -4.58 -23.46 -11.08
#